data_11d16592f5abcd586f518989f2d5c20b
#
_entry.id   11d16592f5abcd586f518989f2d5c20b
#
_cell.length_a   1.000
_cell.length_b   1.000
_cell.length_c   1.000
_cell.angle_alpha   90.00
_cell.angle_beta   90.00
_cell.angle_gamma   90.00
#
_symmetry.space_group_name_H-M   'P 1'
#
loop_
_entity.id
_entity.type
_entity.pdbx_description
1 polymer ?
#
loop_
_entity_poly.entity_id
_entity_poly.type
_entity_poly.pdbx_seq_one_letter_code
_entity_poly.pdbx_strand_id
1 'polypeptide(L)'
;MLSCQPSTLRVLVVDDHELTRFTLKLALSCQKNIKLVGLASNGQEAIEMVKRHHPNVIILDLQMPVMDGWSASSRIKDINPNIQIIAYSSLEDPKLPELDNNSNLYAFCKKETATSELIHTIEELGQRINNT
;
A
#
# COMPACT_ATOMS: atom_id res chain seq x y z
N MET A 1 -15.42 -26.86 14.38
CA MET A 1 -14.24 -26.22 14.77
C MET A 1 -14.02 -24.97 13.99
N LEU A 2 -13.63 -24.05 14.68
CA LEU A 2 -13.42 -22.86 14.03
C LEU A 2 -12.17 -22.83 13.30
N SER A 3 -12.23 -22.31 12.15
CA SER A 3 -11.07 -22.15 11.35
C SER A 3 -10.17 -21.13 11.98
N CYS A 4 -8.94 -21.51 12.18
CA CYS A 4 -7.92 -20.57 12.60
C CYS A 4 -7.20 -19.95 11.44
N GLN A 5 -7.83 -19.94 10.28
CA GLN A 5 -7.20 -19.33 9.13
C GLN A 5 -7.03 -17.83 9.33
N PRO A 6 -5.85 -17.29 9.10
CA PRO A 6 -5.66 -15.86 9.24
C PRO A 6 -6.50 -15.13 8.20
N SER A 7 -6.95 -13.97 8.57
CA SER A 7 -7.68 -13.13 7.65
C SER A 7 -6.79 -12.75 6.49
N THR A 8 -7.33 -12.79 5.28
CA THR A 8 -6.59 -12.38 4.11
C THR A 8 -6.51 -10.86 4.08
N LEU A 9 -5.32 -10.35 3.90
CA LEU A 9 -5.11 -8.91 3.73
C LEU A 9 -5.47 -8.50 2.31
N ARG A 10 -6.30 -7.51 2.19
CA ARG A 10 -6.71 -6.96 0.90
C ARG A 10 -5.79 -5.81 0.58
N VAL A 11 -5.00 -5.95 -0.47
CA VAL A 11 -3.94 -5.00 -0.82
C VAL A 11 -4.26 -4.32 -2.15
N LEU A 12 -4.13 -3.01 -2.17
CA LEU A 12 -4.24 -2.21 -3.38
C LEU A 12 -2.85 -1.65 -3.70
N VAL A 13 -2.42 -1.74 -4.95
CA VAL A 13 -1.15 -1.17 -5.40
C VAL A 13 -1.45 0.06 -6.25
N VAL A 14 -0.79 1.17 -5.93
CA VAL A 14 -0.96 2.43 -6.64
C VAL A 14 0.41 2.92 -7.10
N ASP A 15 0.65 2.91 -8.40
CA ASP A 15 1.93 3.31 -8.97
C ASP A 15 1.70 3.64 -10.44
N ASP A 16 2.28 4.73 -10.93
CA ASP A 16 2.09 5.12 -12.31
C ASP A 16 2.99 4.36 -13.29
N HIS A 17 3.93 3.55 -12.79
CA HIS A 17 4.81 2.75 -13.63
C HIS A 17 4.22 1.38 -13.86
N GLU A 18 3.93 1.08 -15.12
CA GLU A 18 3.32 -0.20 -15.47
C GLU A 18 4.17 -1.40 -15.05
N LEU A 19 5.49 -1.29 -15.23
CA LEU A 19 6.37 -2.38 -14.86
C LEU A 19 6.37 -2.64 -13.36
N THR A 20 6.33 -1.57 -12.56
CA THR A 20 6.25 -1.72 -11.11
C THR A 20 4.96 -2.41 -10.71
N ARG A 21 3.83 -1.99 -11.29
CA ARG A 21 2.55 -2.63 -11.00
C ARG A 21 2.58 -4.11 -11.34
N PHE A 22 3.15 -4.46 -12.49
CA PHE A 22 3.22 -5.84 -12.91
C PHE A 22 4.12 -6.68 -11.99
N THR A 23 5.27 -6.14 -11.63
CA THR A 23 6.20 -6.82 -10.74
C THR A 23 5.56 -7.09 -9.38
N LEU A 24 4.88 -6.09 -8.82
CA LEU A 24 4.22 -6.26 -7.52
C LEU A 24 3.04 -7.21 -7.62
N LYS A 25 2.31 -7.17 -8.73
CA LYS A 25 1.22 -8.12 -8.94
C LYS A 25 1.73 -9.55 -8.86
N LEU A 26 2.84 -9.86 -9.55
CA LEU A 26 3.40 -11.19 -9.53
C LEU A 26 3.88 -11.57 -8.13
N ALA A 27 4.59 -10.67 -7.47
CA ALA A 27 5.15 -10.95 -6.16
C ALA A 27 4.06 -11.18 -5.11
N LEU A 28 3.04 -10.32 -5.11
CA LEU A 28 1.97 -10.43 -4.12
C LEU A 28 1.06 -11.62 -4.38
N SER A 29 0.87 -11.99 -5.64
CA SER A 29 0.04 -13.13 -5.98
C SER A 29 0.60 -14.45 -5.49
N CYS A 30 1.89 -14.50 -5.16
CA CYS A 30 2.50 -15.70 -4.62
C CYS A 30 2.30 -15.86 -3.12
N GLN A 31 1.72 -14.86 -2.46
CA GLN A 31 1.56 -14.88 -1.01
C GLN A 31 0.18 -15.39 -0.63
N LYS A 32 0.12 -16.33 0.31
CA LYS A 32 -1.14 -16.96 0.67
C LYS A 32 -2.08 -16.05 1.43
N ASN A 33 -1.53 -15.16 2.23
CA ASN A 33 -2.34 -14.32 3.11
C ASN A 33 -2.61 -12.94 2.55
N ILE A 34 -2.27 -12.73 1.29
CA ILE A 34 -2.46 -11.45 0.63
C ILE A 34 -3.35 -11.63 -0.59
N LYS A 35 -4.37 -10.79 -0.68
CA LYS A 35 -5.22 -10.74 -1.87
C LYS A 35 -5.04 -9.39 -2.51
N LEU A 36 -4.51 -9.37 -3.73
CA LEU A 36 -4.40 -8.14 -4.48
C LEU A 36 -5.78 -7.79 -5.02
N VAL A 37 -6.36 -6.69 -4.55
CA VAL A 37 -7.72 -6.32 -4.94
C VAL A 37 -7.76 -5.33 -6.09
N GLY A 38 -6.64 -4.72 -6.42
CA GLY A 38 -6.60 -3.83 -7.57
C GLY A 38 -5.25 -3.21 -7.80
N LEU A 39 -5.10 -2.64 -8.98
CA LEU A 39 -3.91 -1.90 -9.39
C LEU A 39 -4.40 -0.56 -9.91
N ALA A 40 -3.90 0.52 -9.35
CA ALA A 40 -4.25 1.86 -9.80
C ALA A 40 -3.01 2.57 -10.33
N SER A 41 -3.20 3.41 -11.33
CA SER A 41 -2.09 4.10 -11.97
C SER A 41 -1.97 5.57 -11.54
N ASN A 42 -2.90 6.05 -10.73
CA ASN A 42 -2.83 7.41 -10.20
C ASN A 42 -3.70 7.52 -8.96
N GLY A 43 -3.61 8.66 -8.29
CA GLY A 43 -4.34 8.88 -7.05
C GLY A 43 -5.85 8.88 -7.20
N GLN A 44 -6.34 9.37 -8.33
CA GLN A 44 -7.78 9.42 -8.57
C GLN A 44 -8.36 8.00 -8.70
N GLU A 45 -7.69 7.15 -9.45
CA GLU A 45 -8.08 5.74 -9.56
C GLU A 45 -8.01 5.06 -8.21
N ALA A 46 -6.97 5.39 -7.42
CA ALA A 46 -6.80 4.79 -6.10
C ALA A 46 -8.01 5.10 -5.22
N ILE A 47 -8.46 6.35 -5.22
CA ILE A 47 -9.60 6.75 -4.40
C ILE A 47 -10.85 5.99 -4.81
N GLU A 48 -11.09 5.85 -6.12
CA GLU A 48 -12.24 5.09 -6.59
C GLU A 48 -12.16 3.63 -6.18
N MET A 49 -10.98 3.04 -6.25
CA MET A 49 -10.81 1.64 -5.86
C MET A 49 -10.92 1.43 -4.35
N VAL A 50 -10.49 2.40 -3.56
CA VAL A 50 -10.68 2.34 -2.12
C VAL A 50 -12.16 2.25 -1.78
N LYS A 51 -12.98 3.06 -2.43
CA LYS A 51 -14.43 3.06 -2.20
C LYS A 51 -15.09 1.78 -2.66
N ARG A 52 -14.56 1.16 -3.72
CA ARG A 52 -15.16 -0.03 -4.31
C ARG A 52 -14.69 -1.31 -3.63
N HIS A 53 -13.41 -1.42 -3.32
CA HIS A 53 -12.81 -2.67 -2.88
C HIS A 53 -12.46 -2.73 -1.41
N HIS A 54 -12.46 -1.61 -0.71
CA HIS A 54 -12.19 -1.55 0.74
C HIS A 54 -10.90 -2.28 1.14
N PRO A 55 -9.74 -1.87 0.60
CA PRO A 55 -8.49 -2.54 0.95
C PRO A 55 -8.11 -2.30 2.41
N ASN A 56 -7.34 -3.23 2.98
CA ASN A 56 -6.77 -3.06 4.31
C ASN A 56 -5.45 -2.30 4.24
N VAL A 57 -4.71 -2.51 3.16
CA VAL A 57 -3.36 -1.98 2.98
C VAL A 57 -3.23 -1.42 1.58
N ILE A 58 -2.59 -0.28 1.46
CA ILE A 58 -2.30 0.31 0.16
C ILE A 58 -0.80 0.49 0.04
N ILE A 59 -0.23 0.01 -1.07
CA ILE A 59 1.15 0.29 -1.43
C ILE A 59 1.08 1.47 -2.39
N LEU A 60 1.66 2.59 -2.00
CA LEU A 60 1.42 3.86 -2.65
C LEU A 60 2.71 4.53 -3.08
N ASP A 61 2.83 4.78 -4.39
CA ASP A 61 3.90 5.60 -4.92
C ASP A 61 3.63 7.05 -4.53
N LEU A 62 4.65 7.73 -4.03
CA LEU A 62 4.51 9.12 -3.60
C LEU A 62 4.67 10.11 -4.74
N GLN A 63 5.26 9.71 -5.85
CA GLN A 63 5.50 10.58 -6.99
C GLN A 63 4.70 10.12 -8.20
N MET A 64 3.54 10.70 -8.38
CA MET A 64 2.65 10.37 -9.49
C MET A 64 2.08 11.63 -10.11
N PRO A 65 1.75 11.58 -11.41
CA PRO A 65 1.06 12.70 -12.05
C PRO A 65 -0.39 12.79 -11.56
N VAL A 66 -1.03 13.89 -11.82
CA VAL A 66 -2.44 14.17 -11.51
C VAL A 66 -2.66 14.39 -10.02
N MET A 67 -2.37 13.40 -9.20
CA MET A 67 -2.49 13.54 -7.75
C MET A 67 -1.34 12.76 -7.14
N ASP A 68 -0.44 13.43 -6.43
CA ASP A 68 0.70 12.76 -5.83
C ASP A 68 0.26 11.88 -4.66
N GLY A 69 1.17 11.00 -4.25
CA GLY A 69 0.85 10.05 -3.19
C GLY A 69 0.59 10.70 -1.85
N TRP A 70 1.20 11.84 -1.58
CA TRP A 70 0.97 12.55 -0.32
C TRP A 70 -0.48 13.03 -0.23
N SER A 71 -0.98 13.66 -1.30
CA SER A 71 -2.36 14.11 -1.36
C SER A 71 -3.32 12.93 -1.35
N ALA A 72 -2.97 11.86 -2.08
CA ALA A 72 -3.80 10.67 -2.13
C ALA A 72 -3.91 10.03 -0.74
N SER A 73 -2.80 9.97 0.01
CA SER A 73 -2.83 9.35 1.34
C SER A 73 -3.76 10.09 2.28
N SER A 74 -3.75 11.43 2.23
CA SER A 74 -4.66 12.21 3.07
C SER A 74 -6.11 11.93 2.74
N ARG A 75 -6.44 11.87 1.46
CA ARG A 75 -7.82 11.61 1.04
C ARG A 75 -8.26 10.20 1.39
N ILE A 76 -7.37 9.24 1.25
CA ILE A 76 -7.68 7.86 1.61
C ILE A 76 -7.97 7.74 3.10
N LYS A 77 -7.17 8.40 3.93
CA LYS A 77 -7.39 8.38 5.38
C LYS A 77 -8.68 9.09 5.77
N ASP A 78 -9.10 10.08 5.00
CA ASP A 78 -10.40 10.72 5.23
C ASP A 78 -11.56 9.77 4.94
N ILE A 79 -11.39 8.90 3.95
CA ILE A 79 -12.43 7.93 3.60
C ILE A 79 -12.49 6.83 4.65
N ASN A 80 -11.34 6.29 5.06
CA ASN A 80 -11.28 5.25 6.05
C ASN A 80 -9.94 5.32 6.80
N PRO A 81 -9.93 5.87 8.02
CA PRO A 81 -8.68 6.03 8.76
C PRO A 81 -8.02 4.70 9.18
N ASN A 82 -8.74 3.59 9.06
CA ASN A 82 -8.18 2.28 9.41
C ASN A 82 -7.34 1.66 8.31
N ILE A 83 -7.39 2.20 7.10
CA ILE A 83 -6.55 1.71 6.01
C ILE A 83 -5.10 2.08 6.31
N GLN A 84 -4.21 1.11 6.17
CA GLN A 84 -2.79 1.34 6.40
C GLN A 84 -2.10 1.58 5.06
N ILE A 85 -1.23 2.56 5.03
CA ILE A 85 -0.57 2.96 3.79
C ILE A 85 0.93 2.75 3.93
N ILE A 86 1.50 2.00 3.00
CA ILE A 86 2.94 1.81 2.90
C ILE A 86 3.42 2.59 1.68
N ALA A 87 4.26 3.59 1.91
CA ALA A 87 4.84 4.34 0.80
C ALA A 87 5.88 3.49 0.09
N TYR A 88 5.89 3.53 -1.21
CA TYR A 88 6.83 2.78 -2.03
C TYR A 88 7.40 3.74 -3.06
N SER A 89 8.58 4.30 -2.78
CA SER A 89 9.08 5.42 -3.56
C SER A 89 10.58 5.35 -3.71
N SER A 90 11.11 6.19 -4.61
CA SER A 90 12.55 6.22 -4.84
C SER A 90 13.27 6.99 -3.73
N LEU A 91 14.58 6.82 -3.67
CA LEU A 91 15.41 7.53 -2.71
C LEU A 91 15.40 9.04 -2.91
N GLU A 92 15.00 9.48 -4.09
CA GLU A 92 15.11 10.88 -4.50
C GLU A 92 13.90 11.72 -4.11
N ASP A 93 12.94 11.15 -3.40
CA ASP A 93 11.74 11.90 -3.03
C ASP A 93 12.13 13.04 -2.09
N PRO A 94 11.92 14.31 -2.49
CA PRO A 94 12.32 15.45 -1.67
C PRO A 94 11.54 15.59 -0.37
N LYS A 95 10.41 14.90 -0.23
CA LYS A 95 9.60 14.98 0.98
C LYS A 95 9.94 13.90 2.00
N LEU A 96 10.93 13.04 1.70
CA LEU A 96 11.31 11.98 2.64
C LEU A 96 11.66 12.48 4.03
N PRO A 97 12.40 13.58 4.18
CA PRO A 97 12.72 14.05 5.53
C PRO A 97 11.53 14.52 6.34
N GLU A 98 10.38 14.69 5.71
CA GLU A 98 9.16 15.13 6.39
C GLU A 98 8.31 13.96 6.87
N LEU A 99 8.80 12.73 6.70
CA LEU A 99 8.11 11.54 7.19
C LEU A 99 8.33 11.40 8.68
N ASP A 100 7.54 12.08 9.45
CA ASP A 100 7.64 11.99 10.89
C ASP A 100 6.26 11.85 11.49
N ASN A 101 6.07 12.41 12.65
CA ASN A 101 4.89 12.15 13.48
C ASN A 101 3.55 12.52 12.86
N ASN A 102 3.53 13.30 11.80
CA ASN A 102 2.29 13.71 11.18
C ASN A 102 1.98 12.97 9.87
N SER A 103 2.79 11.97 9.57
CA SER A 103 2.60 11.20 8.36
C SER A 103 1.38 10.30 8.45
N ASN A 104 0.64 10.17 7.36
CA ASN A 104 -0.45 9.21 7.23
C ASN A 104 0.07 7.82 6.86
N LEU A 105 1.38 7.63 6.82
CA LEU A 105 2.00 6.42 6.35
C LEU A 105 2.36 5.50 7.49
N TYR A 106 2.07 4.22 7.33
CA TYR A 106 2.49 3.22 8.28
C TYR A 106 4.00 2.95 8.19
N ALA A 107 4.51 2.88 6.97
CA ALA A 107 5.90 2.58 6.71
C ALA A 107 6.33 3.15 5.38
N PHE A 108 7.63 3.23 5.18
CA PHE A 108 8.21 3.65 3.92
C PHE A 108 9.14 2.57 3.42
N CYS A 109 8.96 2.14 2.17
CA CYS A 109 9.84 1.19 1.52
C CYS A 109 10.40 1.84 0.26
N LYS A 110 11.71 1.75 0.10
CA LYS A 110 12.36 2.29 -1.08
C LYS A 110 12.23 1.33 -2.24
N LYS A 111 11.98 1.85 -3.42
CA LYS A 111 11.86 1.02 -4.62
C LYS A 111 13.14 0.25 -4.94
N GLU A 112 14.27 0.76 -4.47
CA GLU A 112 15.57 0.11 -4.69
C GLU A 112 15.80 -1.11 -3.81
N THR A 113 14.99 -1.29 -2.76
CA THR A 113 15.16 -2.46 -1.91
C THR A 113 14.45 -3.66 -2.51
N ALA A 114 14.79 -4.84 -2.01
CA ALA A 114 14.20 -6.06 -2.52
C ALA A 114 12.71 -6.12 -2.24
N THR A 115 11.96 -6.67 -3.18
CA THR A 115 10.52 -6.83 -3.02
C THR A 115 10.18 -7.67 -1.78
N SER A 116 11.08 -8.59 -1.39
CA SER A 116 10.88 -9.39 -0.19
C SER A 116 10.76 -8.54 1.08
N GLU A 117 11.45 -7.40 1.14
CA GLU A 117 11.33 -6.51 2.30
C GLU A 117 9.96 -5.85 2.34
N LEU A 118 9.43 -5.48 1.19
CA LEU A 118 8.09 -4.93 1.12
C LEU A 118 7.07 -5.97 1.57
N ILE A 119 7.20 -7.19 1.11
CA ILE A 119 6.30 -8.28 1.51
C ILE A 119 6.39 -8.52 3.01
N HIS A 120 7.59 -8.51 3.56
CA HIS A 120 7.78 -8.68 4.99
C HIS A 120 7.06 -7.58 5.78
N THR A 121 7.13 -6.35 5.32
CA THR A 121 6.43 -5.23 5.96
C THR A 121 4.93 -5.43 5.92
N ILE A 122 4.41 -5.92 4.79
CA ILE A 122 2.97 -6.20 4.67
C ILE A 122 2.56 -7.31 5.63
N GLU A 123 3.37 -8.34 5.75
CA GLU A 123 3.06 -9.46 6.63
C GLU A 123 3.09 -9.05 8.09
N GLU A 124 4.04 -8.22 8.48
CA GLU A 124 4.08 -7.67 9.84
C GLU A 124 2.82 -6.89 10.15
N LEU A 125 2.40 -6.07 9.19
CA LEU A 125 1.19 -5.28 9.35
C LEU A 125 -0.03 -6.18 9.48
N GLY A 126 -0.08 -7.26 8.72
CA GLY A 126 -1.15 -8.22 8.80
C GLY A 126 -1.26 -8.86 10.17
N GLN A 127 -0.13 -9.18 10.77
CA GLN A 127 -0.11 -9.75 12.11
C GLN A 127 -0.64 -8.75 13.14
N ARG A 128 -0.29 -7.50 13.00
CA ARG A 128 -0.78 -6.46 13.90
C ARG A 128 -2.30 -6.30 13.80
N ILE A 129 -2.83 -6.29 12.60
CA ILE A 129 -4.25 -6.15 12.37
C ILE A 129 -4.99 -7.34 12.97
N ASN A 130 -4.47 -8.55 12.78
CA ASN A 130 -5.14 -9.76 13.24
C ASN A 130 -5.03 -9.99 14.75
N ASN A 131 -4.10 -9.28 15.40
CA ASN A 131 -3.88 -9.45 16.85
C ASN A 131 -4.59 -8.39 17.68
N THR A 132 -5.37 -7.53 17.07
CA THR A 132 -6.10 -6.48 17.81
C THR A 132 -7.55 -6.86 18.10
#